data_b576a755a4838e6d98dd9ca330949c59
#
_entry.id   b576a755a4838e6d98dd9ca330949c59
#
_cell.length_a   1.000
_cell.length_b   1.000
_cell.length_c   1.000
_cell.angle_alpha   90.00
_cell.angle_beta   90.00
_cell.angle_gamma   90.00
#
_symmetry.space_group_name_H-M   'P 1'
#
loop_
_entity.id
_entity.type
_entity.pdbx_description
1 polymer ?
#
loop_
_entity_poly.entity_id
_entity_poly.type
_entity_poly.pdbx_seq_one_letter_code
_entity_poly.pdbx_strand_id
1 'polypeptide(L)'
;MYFLIGLSSLFLLCIFWLRNKKISYFKIIFFSSVILYLIPILAFQYESYKIKQEMEKYDINKDGFFSKEEMTYELEELENNLINDSGFGIFVFFGYPFCLLYTLIICLIFHITTRFIIPKLLTF
;
A
#
# COMPACT_ATOMS: atom_id res chain seq x y z
N MET A 1 0.32 -4.64 -12.21
CA MET A 1 1.60 -5.37 -12.32
C MET A 1 2.80 -4.42 -12.40
N TYR A 2 2.83 -3.43 -13.30
CA TYR A 2 3.94 -2.46 -13.41
C TYR A 2 4.17 -1.61 -12.15
N PHE A 3 3.11 -1.28 -11.40
CA PHE A 3 3.20 -0.55 -10.13
C PHE A 3 3.98 -1.32 -9.06
N LEU A 4 3.75 -2.64 -8.95
CA LEU A 4 4.48 -3.50 -8.00
C LEU A 4 5.97 -3.64 -8.37
N ILE A 5 6.28 -3.69 -9.66
CA ILE A 5 7.67 -3.72 -10.16
C ILE A 5 8.38 -2.39 -9.86
N GLY A 6 7.71 -1.26 -10.10
CA GLY A 6 8.24 0.06 -9.76
C GLY A 6 8.48 0.22 -8.26
N LEU A 7 7.53 -0.22 -7.43
CA LEU A 7 7.65 -0.16 -5.97
C LEU A 7 8.79 -1.04 -5.44
N SER A 8 8.95 -2.26 -6.01
CA SER A 8 10.05 -3.16 -5.62
C SER A 8 11.42 -2.63 -6.03
N SER A 9 11.54 -1.95 -7.18
CA SER A 9 12.81 -1.35 -7.62
C SER A 9 13.20 -0.16 -6.76
N LEU A 10 12.26 0.72 -6.41
CA LEU A 10 12.47 1.81 -5.46
C LEU A 10 12.89 1.28 -4.08
N PHE A 11 12.28 0.20 -3.64
CA PHE A 11 12.59 -0.43 -2.36
C PHE A 11 14.01 -1.01 -2.34
N LEU A 12 14.46 -1.65 -3.42
CA LEU A 12 15.84 -2.14 -3.56
C LEU A 12 16.86 -1.01 -3.52
N LEU A 13 16.59 0.12 -4.18
CA LEU A 13 17.44 1.31 -4.14
C LEU A 13 17.53 1.89 -2.72
N CYS A 14 16.42 1.96 -1.99
CA CYS A 14 16.40 2.39 -0.60
C CYS A 14 17.22 1.46 0.30
N ILE A 15 17.11 0.14 0.15
CA ILE A 15 17.91 -0.84 0.90
C ILE A 15 19.40 -0.63 0.62
N PHE A 16 19.77 -0.47 -0.65
CA PHE A 16 21.17 -0.24 -1.03
C PHE A 16 21.72 1.04 -0.38
N TRP A 17 20.97 2.13 -0.41
CA TRP A 17 21.36 3.41 0.18
C TRP A 17 21.48 3.34 1.70
N LEU A 18 20.51 2.73 2.39
CA LEU A 18 20.51 2.56 3.85
C LEU A 18 21.63 1.65 4.33
N ARG A 19 21.95 0.60 3.55
CA ARG A 19 23.05 -0.29 3.88
C ARG A 19 24.42 0.39 3.76
N ASN A 20 24.58 1.28 2.81
CA ASN A 20 25.81 2.07 2.67
C ASN A 20 26.06 2.96 3.91
N LYS A 21 25.01 3.27 4.68
CA LYS A 21 25.08 3.95 5.98
C LYS A 21 25.27 3.03 7.19
N LYS A 22 25.61 1.75 6.98
CA LYS A 22 25.81 0.73 8.04
C LYS A 22 24.58 0.48 8.93
N ILE A 23 23.36 0.68 8.42
CA ILE A 23 22.13 0.42 9.14
C ILE A 23 21.86 -1.09 9.16
N SER A 24 21.40 -1.60 10.32
CA SER A 24 21.06 -3.02 10.51
C SER A 24 19.89 -3.45 9.60
N TYR A 25 19.98 -4.64 8.99
CA TYR A 25 18.89 -5.24 8.21
C TYR A 25 17.57 -5.30 8.96
N PHE A 26 17.60 -5.59 10.26
CA PHE A 26 16.40 -5.64 11.07
C PHE A 26 15.65 -4.30 11.07
N LYS A 27 16.35 -3.19 11.24
CA LYS A 27 15.75 -1.85 11.16
C LYS A 27 15.19 -1.55 9.78
N ILE A 28 15.92 -1.93 8.72
CA ILE A 28 15.47 -1.74 7.34
C ILE A 28 14.16 -2.50 7.10
N ILE A 29 14.09 -3.79 7.46
CA ILE A 29 12.91 -4.62 7.28
C ILE A 29 11.72 -4.03 8.04
N PHE A 30 11.90 -3.67 9.31
CA PHE A 30 10.84 -3.13 10.13
C PHE A 30 10.27 -1.82 9.58
N PHE A 31 11.10 -0.81 9.34
CA PHE A 31 10.64 0.48 8.84
C PHE A 31 10.03 0.39 7.44
N SER A 32 10.62 -0.41 6.57
CA SER A 32 10.12 -0.59 5.21
C SER A 32 8.77 -1.32 5.19
N SER A 33 8.57 -2.32 6.03
CA SER A 33 7.29 -3.02 6.13
C SER A 33 6.17 -2.11 6.66
N VAL A 34 6.49 -1.24 7.62
CA VAL A 34 5.53 -0.25 8.14
C VAL A 34 5.14 0.75 7.04
N ILE A 35 6.11 1.29 6.30
CA ILE A 35 5.83 2.24 5.21
C ILE A 35 4.98 1.59 4.12
N LEU A 36 5.34 0.37 3.69
CA LEU A 36 4.60 -0.40 2.68
C LEU A 36 3.16 -0.72 3.11
N TYR A 37 2.93 -0.92 4.39
CA TYR A 37 1.61 -1.14 4.96
C TYR A 37 0.79 0.15 5.05
N LEU A 38 1.40 1.27 5.43
CA LEU A 38 0.69 2.54 5.63
C LEU A 38 0.27 3.21 4.31
N ILE A 39 1.07 3.10 3.24
CA ILE A 39 0.78 3.75 1.96
C ILE A 39 -0.61 3.39 1.41
N PRO A 40 -0.99 2.10 1.23
CA PRO A 40 -2.31 1.75 0.73
C PRO A 40 -3.44 2.13 1.69
N ILE A 41 -3.21 2.13 3.01
CA ILE A 41 -4.20 2.58 3.99
C ILE A 41 -4.51 4.06 3.82
N LEU A 42 -3.48 4.90 3.69
CA LEU A 42 -3.67 6.33 3.48
C LEU A 42 -4.33 6.64 2.13
N ALA A 43 -3.93 5.92 1.07
CA ALA A 43 -4.54 6.06 -0.24
C ALA A 43 -6.04 5.71 -0.21
N PHE A 44 -6.40 4.61 0.44
CA PHE A 44 -7.79 4.20 0.61
C PHE A 44 -8.61 5.21 1.42
N GLN A 45 -8.09 5.69 2.54
CA GLN A 45 -8.77 6.71 3.33
C GLN A 45 -9.01 7.99 2.53
N TYR A 46 -8.07 8.37 1.69
CA TYR A 46 -8.21 9.52 0.81
C TYR A 46 -9.31 9.32 -0.24
N GLU A 47 -9.36 8.14 -0.89
CA GLU A 47 -10.41 7.80 -1.86
C GLU A 47 -11.79 7.72 -1.21
N SER A 48 -11.91 7.06 -0.06
CA SER A 48 -13.14 6.99 0.71
C SER A 48 -13.64 8.38 1.15
N TYR A 49 -12.73 9.27 1.52
CA TYR A 49 -13.07 10.65 1.86
C TYR A 49 -13.61 11.42 0.65
N LYS A 50 -13.01 11.26 -0.52
CA LYS A 50 -13.51 11.85 -1.77
C LYS A 50 -14.92 11.36 -2.12
N ILE A 51 -15.13 10.04 -2.09
CA ILE A 51 -16.45 9.44 -2.37
C ILE A 51 -17.50 10.00 -1.42
N LYS A 52 -17.20 10.09 -0.13
CA LYS A 52 -18.13 10.68 0.85
C LYS A 52 -18.46 12.13 0.55
N GLN A 53 -17.48 12.95 0.18
CA GLN A 53 -17.73 14.33 -0.23
C GLN A 53 -18.59 14.44 -1.49
N GLU A 54 -18.47 13.49 -2.42
CA GLU A 54 -19.33 13.44 -3.61
C GLU A 54 -20.75 13.01 -3.23
N MET A 55 -20.90 12.02 -2.35
CA MET A 55 -22.21 11.60 -1.84
C MET A 55 -22.95 12.73 -1.09
N GLU A 56 -22.25 13.54 -0.30
CA GLU A 56 -22.84 14.68 0.41
C GLU A 56 -23.55 15.69 -0.51
N LYS A 57 -23.20 15.74 -1.79
CA LYS A 57 -23.87 16.63 -2.78
C LYS A 57 -25.30 16.18 -3.11
N TYR A 58 -25.61 14.90 -2.90
CA TYR A 58 -26.92 14.30 -3.16
C TYR A 58 -27.82 14.36 -1.94
N ASP A 59 -27.31 14.68 -0.76
CA ASP A 59 -28.09 14.95 0.46
C ASP A 59 -28.67 16.38 0.39
N ILE A 60 -29.82 16.50 -0.22
CA ILE A 60 -30.46 17.80 -0.50
C ILE A 60 -30.99 18.43 0.78
N ASN A 61 -31.56 17.62 1.69
CA ASN A 61 -32.15 18.06 2.96
C ASN A 61 -31.14 18.22 4.09
N LYS A 62 -29.88 17.73 3.91
CA LYS A 62 -28.77 17.77 4.87
C LYS A 62 -29.10 17.11 6.21
N ASP A 63 -29.84 16.01 6.18
CA ASP A 63 -30.17 15.24 7.38
C ASP A 63 -29.14 14.10 7.63
N GLY A 64 -28.20 13.88 6.71
CA GLY A 64 -27.16 12.85 6.77
C GLY A 64 -27.64 11.47 6.36
N PHE A 65 -28.85 11.36 5.81
CA PHE A 65 -29.43 10.14 5.28
C PHE A 65 -29.89 10.37 3.85
N PHE A 66 -29.84 9.32 3.01
CA PHE A 66 -30.33 9.41 1.64
C PHE A 66 -31.74 8.84 1.56
N SER A 67 -32.71 9.73 1.28
CA SER A 67 -34.12 9.34 1.05
C SER A 67 -34.27 8.65 -0.31
N LYS A 68 -35.38 7.94 -0.53
CA LYS A 68 -35.67 7.31 -1.83
C LYS A 68 -35.74 8.30 -2.99
N GLU A 69 -36.05 9.55 -2.71
CA GLU A 69 -36.15 10.62 -3.70
C GLU A 69 -34.76 11.18 -4.08
N GLU A 70 -33.81 11.08 -3.17
CA GLU A 70 -32.42 11.50 -3.36
C GLU A 70 -31.54 10.39 -3.97
N MET A 71 -32.01 9.13 -3.91
CA MET A 71 -31.30 7.97 -4.43
C MET A 71 -31.33 7.98 -5.97
N THR A 72 -30.27 8.54 -6.54
CA THR A 72 -30.01 8.52 -7.99
C THR A 72 -29.13 7.33 -8.35
N TYR A 73 -29.09 6.95 -9.64
CA TYR A 73 -28.21 5.89 -10.13
C TYR A 73 -26.74 6.18 -9.80
N GLU A 74 -26.33 7.44 -9.90
CA GLU A 74 -24.96 7.87 -9.60
C GLU A 74 -24.62 7.72 -8.11
N LEU A 75 -25.57 8.04 -7.22
CA LEU A 75 -25.41 7.85 -5.77
C LEU A 75 -25.32 6.37 -5.41
N GLU A 76 -26.15 5.52 -6.02
CA GLU A 76 -26.10 4.07 -5.84
C GLU A 76 -24.75 3.48 -6.31
N GLU A 77 -24.19 3.98 -7.41
CA GLU A 77 -22.85 3.59 -7.88
C GLU A 77 -21.75 4.01 -6.90
N LEU A 78 -21.82 5.22 -6.35
CA LEU A 78 -20.87 5.70 -5.32
C LEU A 78 -20.96 4.87 -4.05
N GLU A 79 -22.17 4.54 -3.59
CA GLU A 79 -22.39 3.69 -2.42
C GLU A 79 -21.84 2.27 -2.65
N ASN A 80 -22.12 1.69 -3.81
CA ASN A 80 -21.57 0.38 -4.20
C ASN A 80 -20.05 0.37 -4.26
N ASN A 81 -19.42 1.42 -4.74
CA ASN A 81 -17.97 1.56 -4.75
C ASN A 81 -17.39 1.59 -3.32
N LEU A 82 -18.10 2.24 -2.39
CA LEU A 82 -17.70 2.31 -0.99
C LEU A 82 -17.86 0.96 -0.26
N ILE A 83 -18.91 0.18 -0.60
CA ILE A 83 -19.20 -1.12 0.00
C ILE A 83 -18.34 -2.23 -0.60
N ASN A 84 -18.12 -2.23 -1.91
CA ASN A 84 -17.32 -3.26 -2.61
C ASN A 84 -15.84 -3.26 -2.22
N ASP A 85 -15.39 -2.24 -1.52
CA ASP A 85 -14.03 -2.14 -1.00
C ASP A 85 -13.83 -2.92 0.33
N SER A 86 -14.69 -3.92 0.57
CA SER A 86 -14.60 -4.81 1.73
C SER A 86 -13.27 -5.59 1.81
N GLY A 87 -12.58 -5.80 0.69
CA GLY A 87 -11.22 -6.33 0.65
C GLY A 87 -10.21 -5.50 1.44
N PHE A 88 -10.45 -4.21 1.60
CA PHE A 88 -9.62 -3.33 2.42
C PHE A 88 -9.66 -3.68 3.91
N GLY A 89 -10.82 -4.07 4.44
CA GLY A 89 -10.93 -4.53 5.82
C GLY A 89 -10.02 -5.72 6.11
N ILE A 90 -9.95 -6.68 5.19
CA ILE A 90 -9.04 -7.83 5.28
C ILE A 90 -7.57 -7.36 5.23
N PHE A 91 -7.25 -6.40 4.36
CA PHE A 91 -5.90 -5.85 4.26
C PHE A 91 -5.47 -5.12 5.54
N VAL A 92 -6.36 -4.39 6.21
CA VAL A 92 -6.05 -3.73 7.50
C VAL A 92 -5.63 -4.74 8.57
N PHE A 93 -6.30 -5.90 8.65
CA PHE A 93 -5.99 -6.90 9.67
C PHE A 93 -4.78 -7.78 9.31
N PHE A 94 -4.69 -8.20 8.06
CA PHE A 94 -3.70 -9.18 7.62
C PHE A 94 -2.58 -8.61 6.75
N GLY A 95 -2.69 -7.37 6.29
CA GLY A 95 -1.73 -6.76 5.36
C GLY A 95 -0.33 -6.58 5.94
N TYR A 96 -0.21 -6.26 7.23
CA TYR A 96 1.09 -6.07 7.85
C TYR A 96 2.00 -7.32 7.83
N PRO A 97 1.51 -8.52 8.22
CA PRO A 97 2.28 -9.75 8.07
C PRO A 97 2.75 -10.01 6.63
N PHE A 98 1.91 -9.74 5.64
CA PHE A 98 2.28 -9.88 4.22
C PHE A 98 3.36 -8.87 3.81
N CYS A 99 3.25 -7.61 4.22
CA CYS A 99 4.27 -6.60 3.98
C CYS A 99 5.61 -6.98 4.63
N LEU A 100 5.58 -7.54 5.82
CA LEU A 100 6.76 -7.99 6.55
C LEU A 100 7.43 -9.17 5.84
N LEU A 101 6.68 -10.18 5.42
CA LEU A 101 7.19 -11.31 4.64
C LEU A 101 7.78 -10.85 3.32
N TYR A 102 7.11 -9.96 2.61
CA TYR A 102 7.59 -9.41 1.34
C TYR A 102 8.93 -8.68 1.51
N THR A 103 9.04 -7.80 2.51
CA THR A 103 10.29 -7.07 2.77
C THR A 103 11.43 -7.99 3.19
N LEU A 104 11.12 -9.04 3.96
CA LEU A 104 12.09 -10.04 4.38
C LEU A 104 12.64 -10.82 3.17
N ILE A 105 11.78 -11.27 2.26
CA ILE A 105 12.17 -11.97 1.03
C ILE A 105 13.09 -11.08 0.17
N ILE A 106 12.71 -9.82 -0.03
CA ILE A 106 13.53 -8.88 -0.82
C ILE A 106 14.91 -8.65 -0.17
N CYS A 107 14.96 -8.45 1.14
CA CYS A 107 16.22 -8.31 1.86
C CYS A 107 17.09 -9.56 1.76
N LEU A 108 16.51 -10.75 1.80
CA LEU A 108 17.22 -12.02 1.60
C LEU A 108 17.82 -12.12 0.19
N ILE A 109 17.03 -11.84 -0.84
CA ILE A 109 17.48 -11.83 -2.24
C ILE A 109 18.63 -10.84 -2.40
N PHE A 110 18.48 -9.63 -1.87
CA PHE A 110 19.55 -8.63 -1.92
C PHE A 110 20.82 -9.08 -1.22
N HIS A 111 20.70 -9.70 -0.04
CA HIS A 111 21.85 -10.22 0.71
C HIS A 111 22.58 -11.32 -0.06
N ILE A 112 21.85 -12.27 -0.63
CA ILE A 112 22.42 -13.36 -1.43
C ILE A 112 23.12 -12.78 -2.67
N THR A 113 22.46 -11.87 -3.39
CA THR A 113 23.01 -11.25 -4.60
C THR A 113 24.31 -10.51 -4.32
N THR A 114 24.33 -9.68 -3.28
CA THR A 114 25.52 -8.89 -2.93
C THR A 114 26.68 -9.74 -2.40
N ARG A 115 26.37 -10.83 -1.72
CA ARG A 115 27.41 -11.67 -1.09
C ARG A 115 27.97 -12.74 -2.03
N PHE A 116 27.17 -13.30 -2.92
CA PHE A 116 27.55 -14.46 -3.71
C PHE A 116 27.67 -14.18 -5.22
N ILE A 117 26.86 -13.29 -5.77
CA ILE A 117 26.80 -13.06 -7.23
C ILE A 117 27.75 -11.95 -7.64
N ILE A 118 27.70 -10.80 -6.99
CA ILE A 118 28.53 -9.63 -7.35
C ILE A 118 30.04 -9.93 -7.26
N PRO A 119 30.56 -10.56 -6.19
CA PRO A 119 32.01 -10.88 -6.13
C PRO A 119 32.44 -11.81 -7.24
N LYS A 120 31.60 -12.78 -7.64
CA LYS A 120 31.94 -13.71 -8.74
C LYS A 120 31.98 -13.02 -10.11
N LEU A 121 31.15 -11.98 -10.32
CA LEU A 121 31.16 -11.21 -11.57
C LEU A 121 32.34 -10.25 -11.69
N LEU A 122 32.89 -9.80 -10.56
CA LEU A 122 34.05 -8.89 -10.52
C LEU A 122 35.41 -9.63 -10.61
N THR A 123 35.41 -10.96 -10.47
CA THR A 123 36.62 -11.80 -10.59
C THR A 123 36.85 -12.37 -12.00
N PHE A 124 35.99 -12.00 -12.96
CA PHE A 124 36.22 -12.24 -14.39
C PHE A 124 36.72 -10.97 -15.06
#